data_2daf3687e4bbf1dbc0697c0636b57f28
#
_entry.id   2daf3687e4bbf1dbc0697c0636b57f28
#
_cell.length_a   1.000
_cell.length_b   1.000
_cell.length_c   1.000
_cell.angle_alpha   90.00
_cell.angle_beta   90.00
_cell.angle_gamma   90.00
#
_symmetry.space_group_name_H-M   'P 1'
#
loop_
_entity.id
_entity.type
_entity.pdbx_description
1 polymer ?
#
loop_
_entity_poly.entity_id
_entity_poly.type
_entity_poly.pdbx_seq_one_letter_code
_entity_poly.pdbx_strand_id
1 'polypeptide(L)'
;NVPITVYDQLISAVREHLPIVHRYYDLRRRILGLDKIHHYDCYVPLVPELDQKHTWNEAVQEILTSLHPLGEAYCDKLEGGLRGRWCDRYPNIGKQSGAFSSGTYDSDPYILMNYQEDVIEHVFTLAHEAGHSMHTRLSAESQPFQHAGYTIFVAEVASTFNEQLLTRHLLSKASTPKQRAAIISREIDAIRGTIIRQTMFAEFERMSHASVESGEPLTLEKIRSLYRELLNDYFGSGFAVDEELELESLRIPHFYRAFYVYKYATGLSASIALAKKVTEGGPEELTAYLNFLGGGCSKWPLDLLRDAGVDLETPEPVGLALARFGELVDELENLLG
;
A
#
# COMPACT_ATOMS: atom_id res chain seq x y z
N ASN A 1 -2.82 21.78 4.49
CA ASN A 1 -4.16 21.26 4.23
C ASN A 1 -4.17 20.52 2.89
N VAL A 2 -4.85 19.39 2.81
CA VAL A 2 -5.05 18.65 1.56
C VAL A 2 -6.38 19.15 0.95
N PRO A 3 -6.42 19.59 -0.33
CA PRO A 3 -7.65 19.98 -1.00
C PRO A 3 -8.65 18.82 -1.08
N ILE A 4 -9.95 19.12 -1.05
CA ILE A 4 -11.02 18.13 -1.17
C ILE A 4 -11.00 17.43 -2.55
N THR A 5 -10.46 18.11 -3.55
CA THR A 5 -10.27 17.56 -4.91
C THR A 5 -9.50 16.25 -4.92
N VAL A 6 -8.48 16.09 -4.05
CA VAL A 6 -7.74 14.82 -3.90
C VAL A 6 -8.68 13.67 -3.50
N TYR A 7 -9.59 13.96 -2.58
CA TYR A 7 -10.56 12.97 -2.07
C TYR A 7 -11.60 12.60 -3.13
N ASP A 8 -12.13 13.62 -3.84
CA ASP A 8 -13.14 13.42 -4.88
C ASP A 8 -12.55 12.68 -6.09
N GLN A 9 -11.34 13.03 -6.51
CA GLN A 9 -10.64 12.35 -7.61
C GLN A 9 -10.34 10.89 -7.28
N LEU A 10 -9.92 10.59 -6.04
CA LEU A 10 -9.70 9.22 -5.60
C LEU A 10 -10.97 8.36 -5.75
N ILE A 11 -12.11 8.84 -5.23
CA ILE A 11 -13.37 8.09 -5.30
C ILE A 11 -13.82 7.93 -6.75
N SER A 12 -13.77 9.00 -7.54
CA SER A 12 -14.17 8.95 -8.96
C SER A 12 -13.34 7.93 -9.73
N ALA A 13 -12.02 7.99 -9.61
CA ALA A 13 -11.11 7.08 -10.31
C ALA A 13 -11.34 5.61 -9.92
N VAL A 14 -11.54 5.32 -8.63
CA VAL A 14 -11.81 3.95 -8.18
C VAL A 14 -13.16 3.47 -8.72
N ARG A 15 -14.21 4.29 -8.66
CA ARG A 15 -15.54 3.93 -9.18
C ARG A 15 -15.53 3.62 -10.69
N GLU A 16 -14.76 4.36 -11.48
CA GLU A 16 -14.59 4.09 -12.92
C GLU A 16 -13.97 2.71 -13.19
N HIS A 17 -13.15 2.19 -12.27
CA HIS A 17 -12.46 0.92 -12.42
C HIS A 17 -13.14 -0.27 -11.70
N LEU A 18 -14.31 -0.08 -11.09
CA LEU A 18 -15.05 -1.17 -10.43
C LEU A 18 -15.34 -2.38 -11.33
N PRO A 19 -15.58 -2.23 -12.64
CA PRO A 19 -15.75 -3.41 -13.52
C PRO A 19 -14.56 -4.39 -13.49
N ILE A 20 -13.32 -3.89 -13.36
CA ILE A 20 -12.13 -4.76 -13.25
C ILE A 20 -12.10 -5.46 -11.88
N VAL A 21 -12.53 -4.76 -10.83
CA VAL A 21 -12.63 -5.32 -9.48
C VAL A 21 -13.66 -6.45 -9.44
N HIS A 22 -14.81 -6.25 -10.06
CA HIS A 22 -15.85 -7.29 -10.18
C HIS A 22 -15.35 -8.49 -10.97
N ARG A 23 -14.57 -8.27 -12.04
CA ARG A 23 -13.94 -9.36 -12.81
C ARG A 23 -12.95 -10.15 -11.95
N TYR A 24 -12.16 -9.47 -11.10
CA TYR A 24 -11.27 -10.15 -10.16
C TYR A 24 -12.02 -11.04 -9.17
N TYR A 25 -13.15 -10.57 -8.62
CA TYR A 25 -13.97 -11.40 -7.74
C TYR A 25 -14.58 -12.61 -8.48
N ASP A 26 -15.02 -12.43 -9.72
CA ASP A 26 -15.48 -13.56 -10.53
C ASP A 26 -14.35 -14.55 -10.85
N LEU A 27 -13.16 -14.07 -11.15
CA LEU A 27 -11.96 -14.91 -11.32
C LEU A 27 -11.71 -15.75 -10.06
N ARG A 28 -11.73 -15.14 -8.88
CA ARG A 28 -11.59 -15.86 -7.60
C ARG A 28 -12.66 -16.93 -7.46
N ARG A 29 -13.91 -16.57 -7.70
CA ARG A 29 -15.06 -17.49 -7.62
C ARG A 29 -14.84 -18.72 -8.50
N ARG A 30 -14.40 -18.53 -9.75
CA ARG A 30 -14.13 -19.62 -10.71
C ARG A 30 -12.97 -20.51 -10.27
N ILE A 31 -11.86 -19.92 -9.85
CA ILE A 31 -10.66 -20.67 -9.42
C ILE A 31 -10.97 -21.49 -8.16
N LEU A 32 -11.71 -20.93 -7.20
CA LEU A 32 -12.10 -21.62 -5.97
C LEU A 32 -13.25 -22.62 -6.16
N GLY A 33 -13.87 -22.67 -7.36
CA GLY A 33 -14.97 -23.60 -7.66
C GLY A 33 -16.26 -23.29 -6.89
N LEU A 34 -16.53 -22.01 -6.60
CA LEU A 34 -17.66 -21.56 -5.79
C LEU A 34 -18.86 -21.18 -6.68
N ASP A 35 -20.08 -21.47 -6.22
CA ASP A 35 -21.30 -20.96 -6.87
C ASP A 35 -21.45 -19.45 -6.70
N LYS A 36 -21.14 -18.95 -5.50
CA LYS A 36 -21.06 -17.53 -5.15
C LYS A 36 -19.80 -17.26 -4.33
N ILE A 37 -19.27 -16.06 -4.43
CA ILE A 37 -18.15 -15.62 -3.60
C ILE A 37 -18.67 -14.76 -2.46
N HIS A 38 -18.19 -15.01 -1.26
CA HIS A 38 -18.46 -14.25 -0.04
C HIS A 38 -17.22 -13.49 0.41
N HIS A 39 -17.38 -12.55 1.35
CA HIS A 39 -16.27 -11.73 1.82
C HIS A 39 -15.12 -12.55 2.42
N TYR A 40 -15.43 -13.62 3.15
CA TYR A 40 -14.41 -14.51 3.75
C TYR A 40 -13.63 -15.30 2.69
N ASP A 41 -14.19 -15.56 1.51
CA ASP A 41 -13.49 -16.24 0.41
C ASP A 41 -12.40 -15.37 -0.20
N CYS A 42 -12.47 -14.03 0.01
CA CYS A 42 -11.42 -13.12 -0.45
C CYS A 42 -10.07 -13.31 0.28
N TYR A 43 -10.07 -14.02 1.40
CA TYR A 43 -8.87 -14.32 2.19
C TYR A 43 -8.30 -15.71 1.92
N VAL A 44 -8.99 -16.52 1.14
CA VAL A 44 -8.50 -17.85 0.73
C VAL A 44 -7.40 -17.66 -0.32
N PRO A 45 -6.19 -18.18 -0.14
CA PRO A 45 -5.13 -18.09 -1.13
C PRO A 45 -5.54 -18.74 -2.46
N LEU A 46 -5.38 -18.04 -3.59
CA LEU A 46 -5.60 -18.61 -4.93
C LEU A 46 -4.45 -19.52 -5.37
N VAL A 47 -3.26 -19.26 -4.83
CA VAL A 47 -2.06 -20.03 -5.13
C VAL A 47 -1.59 -20.67 -3.83
N PRO A 48 -1.33 -21.99 -3.79
CA PRO A 48 -0.76 -22.64 -2.63
C PRO A 48 0.56 -21.97 -2.21
N GLU A 49 0.81 -21.90 -0.91
CA GLU A 49 2.06 -21.34 -0.37
C GLU A 49 3.29 -21.95 -1.05
N LEU A 50 4.28 -21.10 -1.26
CA LEU A 50 5.58 -21.51 -1.75
C LEU A 50 6.40 -21.96 -0.54
N ASP A 51 6.91 -23.20 -0.58
CA ASP A 51 7.86 -23.68 0.43
C ASP A 51 9.24 -23.04 0.19
N GLN A 52 9.33 -21.76 0.57
CA GLN A 52 10.54 -20.96 0.46
C GLN A 52 10.88 -20.36 1.81
N LYS A 53 12.15 -20.42 2.16
CA LYS A 53 12.68 -19.77 3.35
C LYS A 53 13.63 -18.67 2.94
N HIS A 54 13.55 -17.57 3.64
CA HIS A 54 14.43 -16.43 3.47
C HIS A 54 15.09 -16.15 4.82
N THR A 55 16.33 -16.55 5.00
CA THR A 55 17.11 -16.13 6.16
C THR A 55 17.19 -14.59 6.19
N TRP A 56 17.44 -14.01 7.34
CA TRP A 56 17.60 -12.55 7.46
C TRP A 56 18.60 -11.99 6.43
N ASN A 57 19.72 -12.66 6.24
CA ASN A 57 20.77 -12.20 5.33
C ASN A 57 20.34 -12.28 3.85
N GLU A 58 19.58 -13.31 3.49
CA GLU A 58 19.01 -13.45 2.14
C GLU A 58 17.95 -12.39 1.90
N ALA A 59 17.06 -12.13 2.87
CA ALA A 59 16.07 -11.08 2.77
C ALA A 59 16.70 -9.69 2.60
N VAL A 60 17.72 -9.37 3.40
CA VAL A 60 18.47 -8.11 3.26
C VAL A 60 19.11 -8.01 1.89
N GLN A 61 19.73 -9.09 1.40
CA GLN A 61 20.35 -9.09 0.06
C GLN A 61 19.33 -8.91 -1.05
N GLU A 62 18.17 -9.55 -0.95
CA GLU A 62 17.08 -9.44 -1.92
C GLU A 62 16.54 -8.00 -1.98
N ILE A 63 16.31 -7.39 -0.81
CA ILE A 63 15.86 -6.01 -0.69
C ILE A 63 16.90 -5.05 -1.30
N LEU A 64 18.17 -5.16 -0.92
CA LEU A 64 19.22 -4.29 -1.47
C LEU A 64 19.32 -4.41 -2.99
N THR A 65 19.23 -5.63 -3.52
CA THR A 65 19.26 -5.86 -4.97
C THR A 65 18.06 -5.23 -5.66
N SER A 66 16.87 -5.33 -5.05
CA SER A 66 15.65 -4.72 -5.60
C SER A 66 15.70 -3.19 -5.62
N LEU A 67 16.47 -2.59 -4.71
CA LEU A 67 16.60 -1.14 -4.54
C LEU A 67 17.77 -0.52 -5.32
N HIS A 68 18.54 -1.30 -6.09
CA HIS A 68 19.61 -0.76 -6.94
C HIS A 68 19.20 0.42 -7.84
N PRO A 69 17.95 0.50 -8.35
CA PRO A 69 17.52 1.70 -9.10
C PRO A 69 17.64 3.01 -8.33
N LEU A 70 17.73 2.98 -6.98
CA LEU A 70 17.92 4.16 -6.13
C LEU A 70 19.39 4.60 -6.00
N GLY A 71 20.32 3.87 -6.60
CA GLY A 71 21.76 4.17 -6.64
C GLY A 71 22.54 3.65 -5.46
N GLU A 72 23.87 3.57 -5.65
CA GLU A 72 24.80 2.98 -4.66
C GLU A 72 24.75 3.71 -3.31
N ALA A 73 24.73 5.05 -3.30
CA ALA A 73 24.73 5.80 -2.04
C ALA A 73 23.52 5.51 -1.14
N TYR A 74 22.34 5.27 -1.74
CA TYR A 74 21.15 4.85 -1.01
C TYR A 74 21.32 3.42 -0.47
N CYS A 75 21.74 2.49 -1.33
CA CYS A 75 21.91 1.09 -0.99
C CYS A 75 22.99 0.88 0.09
N ASP A 76 24.15 1.52 0.00
CA ASP A 76 25.23 1.43 0.98
C ASP A 76 24.81 1.90 2.37
N LYS A 77 24.07 3.03 2.42
CA LYS A 77 23.53 3.54 3.68
C LYS A 77 22.54 2.57 4.31
N LEU A 78 21.62 2.04 3.52
CA LEU A 78 20.63 1.05 3.98
C LEU A 78 21.31 -0.26 4.39
N GLU A 79 22.30 -0.75 3.63
CA GLU A 79 23.05 -1.97 3.96
C GLU A 79 23.76 -1.84 5.30
N GLY A 80 24.42 -0.69 5.52
CA GLY A 80 25.07 -0.38 6.79
C GLY A 80 24.11 -0.46 7.98
N GLY A 81 22.88 0.00 7.80
CA GLY A 81 21.83 -0.07 8.81
C GLY A 81 21.28 -1.48 9.04
N LEU A 82 20.83 -2.15 7.98
CA LEU A 82 20.17 -3.48 8.07
C LEU A 82 21.14 -4.60 8.51
N ARG A 83 22.40 -4.54 8.08
CA ARG A 83 23.43 -5.47 8.56
C ARG A 83 24.02 -5.05 9.91
N GLY A 84 23.89 -3.76 10.25
CA GLY A 84 24.34 -3.19 11.50
C GLY A 84 23.33 -3.35 12.64
N ARG A 85 22.98 -2.22 13.29
CA ARG A 85 22.21 -2.20 14.53
C ARG A 85 20.85 -1.52 14.44
N TRP A 86 20.34 -1.26 13.23
CA TRP A 86 19.02 -0.64 13.09
C TRP A 86 17.87 -1.57 13.49
N CYS A 87 18.05 -2.91 13.39
CA CYS A 87 16.95 -3.85 13.48
C CYS A 87 16.97 -4.69 14.76
N ASP A 88 15.89 -4.61 15.53
CA ASP A 88 15.50 -5.63 16.49
C ASP A 88 14.65 -6.68 15.76
N ARG A 89 15.27 -7.80 15.39
CA ARG A 89 14.86 -8.67 14.27
C ARG A 89 13.78 -9.67 14.65
N TYR A 90 13.94 -10.39 15.75
CA TYR A 90 13.22 -11.63 16.01
C TYR A 90 12.20 -11.52 17.13
N PRO A 91 11.15 -12.40 17.14
CA PRO A 91 10.21 -12.47 18.24
C PRO A 91 10.93 -12.75 19.57
N ASN A 92 10.41 -12.18 20.66
CA ASN A 92 10.89 -12.43 22.02
C ASN A 92 9.73 -12.31 23.02
N ILE A 93 9.89 -12.90 24.21
CA ILE A 93 8.88 -12.82 25.27
C ILE A 93 8.67 -11.37 25.67
N GLY A 94 7.40 -10.94 25.65
CA GLY A 94 7.01 -9.57 26.00
C GLY A 94 7.25 -8.52 24.91
N LYS A 95 7.81 -8.90 23.75
CA LYS A 95 7.98 -8.00 22.61
C LYS A 95 6.62 -7.70 21.97
N GLN A 96 6.39 -6.43 21.59
CA GLN A 96 5.20 -6.01 20.87
C GLN A 96 5.13 -6.70 19.51
N SER A 97 3.94 -7.15 19.12
CA SER A 97 3.68 -7.72 17.79
C SER A 97 3.71 -6.65 16.71
N GLY A 98 3.86 -7.08 15.44
CA GLY A 98 3.93 -6.21 14.28
C GLY A 98 5.35 -5.74 13.99
N ALA A 99 5.46 -4.66 13.22
CA ALA A 99 6.72 -4.00 12.87
C ALA A 99 6.49 -2.48 12.85
N PHE A 100 7.55 -1.73 13.06
CA PHE A 100 7.56 -0.28 12.85
C PHE A 100 8.99 0.24 12.72
N SER A 101 9.15 1.36 12.04
CA SER A 101 10.38 2.16 12.02
C SER A 101 10.20 3.41 12.88
N SER A 102 11.21 3.76 13.65
CA SER A 102 11.27 4.97 14.45
C SER A 102 12.66 5.57 14.41
N GLY A 103 12.74 6.89 14.25
CA GLY A 103 14.01 7.62 14.26
C GLY A 103 13.83 9.02 14.81
N THR A 104 14.94 9.65 15.18
CA THR A 104 15.02 11.04 15.59
C THR A 104 16.00 11.77 14.69
N TYR A 105 16.06 13.09 14.81
CA TYR A 105 16.94 13.93 14.00
C TYR A 105 18.42 13.55 14.14
N ASP A 106 18.87 13.26 15.35
CA ASP A 106 20.28 13.04 15.69
C ASP A 106 20.66 11.56 15.81
N SER A 107 19.74 10.63 15.58
CA SER A 107 19.98 9.20 15.70
C SER A 107 19.78 8.47 14.38
N ASP A 108 20.35 7.27 14.34
CA ASP A 108 19.95 6.30 13.32
C ASP A 108 18.46 5.94 13.50
N PRO A 109 17.74 5.59 12.42
CA PRO A 109 16.42 5.00 12.53
C PRO A 109 16.54 3.57 13.08
N TYR A 110 15.49 3.14 13.81
CA TYR A 110 15.42 1.80 14.39
C TYR A 110 14.16 1.09 13.91
N ILE A 111 14.32 -0.18 13.53
CA ILE A 111 13.24 -1.04 13.06
C ILE A 111 12.97 -2.11 14.10
N LEU A 112 11.75 -2.18 14.63
CA LEU A 112 11.26 -3.34 15.36
C LEU A 112 10.61 -4.30 14.38
N MET A 113 11.01 -5.57 14.41
CA MET A 113 10.46 -6.66 13.61
C MET A 113 10.14 -7.87 14.49
N ASN A 114 9.32 -8.77 13.96
CA ASN A 114 9.12 -10.13 14.46
C ASN A 114 9.36 -11.11 13.30
N TYR A 115 10.56 -11.06 12.74
CA TYR A 115 10.92 -11.74 11.50
C TYR A 115 10.90 -13.27 11.65
N GLN A 116 10.26 -13.94 10.69
CA GLN A 116 10.21 -15.40 10.53
C GLN A 116 10.63 -15.74 9.10
N GLU A 117 11.55 -16.70 8.97
CA GLU A 117 12.20 -17.01 7.69
C GLU A 117 11.30 -17.71 6.67
N ASP A 118 10.22 -18.33 7.14
CA ASP A 118 9.22 -19.06 6.33
C ASP A 118 8.03 -18.19 5.92
N VAL A 119 8.03 -16.90 6.27
CA VAL A 119 6.97 -15.95 5.96
C VAL A 119 7.46 -14.89 5.00
N ILE A 120 7.13 -15.03 3.71
CA ILE A 120 7.56 -14.07 2.65
C ILE A 120 7.08 -12.63 2.95
N GLU A 121 5.92 -12.47 3.59
CA GLU A 121 5.41 -11.15 3.98
C GLU A 121 6.37 -10.41 4.92
N HIS A 122 7.20 -11.12 5.69
CA HIS A 122 8.20 -10.48 6.53
C HIS A 122 9.36 -9.87 5.74
N VAL A 123 9.65 -10.37 4.54
CA VAL A 123 10.62 -9.73 3.62
C VAL A 123 10.04 -8.40 3.10
N PHE A 124 8.77 -8.39 2.73
CA PHE A 124 8.08 -7.17 2.31
C PHE A 124 7.94 -6.17 3.46
N THR A 125 7.59 -6.64 4.66
CA THR A 125 7.55 -5.79 5.86
C THR A 125 8.92 -5.16 6.14
N LEU A 126 10.02 -5.91 6.00
CA LEU A 126 11.36 -5.35 6.16
C LEU A 126 11.67 -4.29 5.09
N ALA A 127 11.29 -4.51 3.84
CA ALA A 127 11.43 -3.53 2.77
C ALA A 127 10.61 -2.26 3.04
N HIS A 128 9.41 -2.41 3.58
CA HIS A 128 8.52 -1.33 4.01
C HIS A 128 9.16 -0.48 5.11
N GLU A 129 9.57 -1.11 6.21
CA GLU A 129 10.20 -0.41 7.34
C GLU A 129 11.54 0.23 6.96
N ALA A 130 12.29 -0.41 6.05
CA ALA A 130 13.48 0.16 5.45
C ALA A 130 13.17 1.46 4.67
N GLY A 131 12.05 1.53 3.97
CA GLY A 131 11.58 2.73 3.30
C GLY A 131 11.32 3.89 4.27
N HIS A 132 10.60 3.64 5.37
CA HIS A 132 10.42 4.61 6.44
C HIS A 132 11.75 5.06 7.05
N SER A 133 12.64 4.12 7.32
CA SER A 133 13.97 4.40 7.89
C SER A 133 14.80 5.32 6.98
N MET A 134 14.82 5.02 5.69
CA MET A 134 15.54 5.84 4.71
C MET A 134 14.90 7.21 4.51
N HIS A 135 13.57 7.31 4.51
CA HIS A 135 12.86 8.59 4.45
C HIS A 135 13.23 9.47 5.65
N THR A 136 13.17 8.91 6.87
CA THR A 136 13.57 9.63 8.09
C THR A 136 15.03 10.07 8.04
N ARG A 137 15.92 9.17 7.63
CA ARG A 137 17.36 9.46 7.56
C ARG A 137 17.70 10.53 6.54
N LEU A 138 17.20 10.41 5.30
CA LEU A 138 17.46 11.37 4.24
C LEU A 138 16.84 12.75 4.54
N SER A 139 15.67 12.78 5.15
CA SER A 139 15.04 14.01 5.60
C SER A 139 15.88 14.70 6.69
N ALA A 140 16.35 13.96 7.70
CA ALA A 140 17.19 14.53 8.75
C ALA A 140 18.55 15.02 8.24
N GLU A 141 19.12 14.37 7.23
CA GLU A 141 20.39 14.80 6.61
C GLU A 141 20.25 16.04 5.72
N SER A 142 19.06 16.22 5.11
CA SER A 142 18.84 17.27 4.11
C SER A 142 18.19 18.53 4.68
N GLN A 143 17.48 18.40 5.81
CA GLN A 143 16.70 19.49 6.40
C GLN A 143 17.22 19.90 7.76
N PRO A 144 17.07 21.18 8.15
CA PRO A 144 17.29 21.60 9.54
C PRO A 144 16.24 20.91 10.46
N PHE A 145 16.55 20.79 11.73
CA PHE A 145 15.73 20.10 12.75
C PHE A 145 14.23 20.42 12.66
N GLN A 146 13.89 21.72 12.47
CA GLN A 146 12.50 22.18 12.42
C GLN A 146 11.72 21.66 11.20
N HIS A 147 12.43 21.24 10.14
CA HIS A 147 11.85 20.81 8.87
C HIS A 147 12.10 19.33 8.56
N ALA A 148 12.82 18.61 9.41
CA ALA A 148 13.19 17.22 9.15
C ALA A 148 12.00 16.23 9.29
N GLY A 149 10.98 16.58 10.08
CA GLY A 149 9.78 15.75 10.19
C GLY A 149 8.91 15.86 8.94
N TYR A 150 8.36 14.75 8.47
CA TYR A 150 7.41 14.71 7.36
C TYR A 150 6.00 14.29 7.85
N THR A 151 4.98 14.63 7.07
CA THR A 151 3.60 14.35 7.47
C THR A 151 3.19 12.91 7.18
N ILE A 152 2.20 12.40 7.91
CA ILE A 152 1.62 11.06 7.69
C ILE A 152 1.07 10.90 6.27
N PHE A 153 0.72 11.98 5.59
CA PHE A 153 0.19 11.94 4.22
C PHE A 153 1.20 11.38 3.21
N VAL A 154 2.50 11.62 3.43
CA VAL A 154 3.59 11.15 2.55
C VAL A 154 4.43 10.03 3.16
N ALA A 155 4.19 9.68 4.42
CA ALA A 155 4.99 8.68 5.12
C ALA A 155 4.99 7.32 4.39
N GLU A 156 3.80 6.87 3.98
CA GLU A 156 3.63 5.56 3.33
C GLU A 156 4.13 5.53 1.87
N VAL A 157 4.44 6.68 1.28
CA VAL A 157 4.95 6.71 -0.10
C VAL A 157 6.32 6.05 -0.19
N ALA A 158 7.23 6.33 0.74
CA ALA A 158 8.56 5.76 0.75
C ALA A 158 8.58 4.26 1.06
N SER A 159 7.76 3.83 2.03
CA SER A 159 7.66 2.44 2.45
C SER A 159 7.07 1.56 1.36
N THR A 160 5.92 1.96 0.81
CA THR A 160 5.26 1.20 -0.26
C THR A 160 6.01 1.30 -1.59
N PHE A 161 6.80 2.35 -1.83
CA PHE A 161 7.71 2.43 -2.98
C PHE A 161 8.76 1.30 -2.96
N ASN A 162 9.37 1.05 -1.81
CA ASN A 162 10.31 -0.08 -1.67
C ASN A 162 9.63 -1.43 -1.94
N GLU A 163 8.39 -1.60 -1.48
CA GLU A 163 7.61 -2.81 -1.80
C GLU A 163 7.35 -2.94 -3.31
N GLN A 164 7.10 -1.84 -4.02
CA GLN A 164 6.92 -1.87 -5.48
C GLN A 164 8.20 -2.31 -6.21
N LEU A 165 9.36 -1.81 -5.80
CA LEU A 165 10.63 -2.25 -6.38
C LEU A 165 10.92 -3.72 -6.06
N LEU A 166 10.65 -4.17 -4.83
CA LEU A 166 10.80 -5.56 -4.44
C LEU A 166 9.87 -6.48 -5.26
N THR A 167 8.62 -6.10 -5.44
CA THR A 167 7.65 -6.84 -6.26
C THR A 167 8.16 -6.99 -7.70
N ARG A 168 8.59 -5.89 -8.33
CA ARG A 168 9.15 -5.89 -9.71
C ARG A 168 10.37 -6.80 -9.81
N HIS A 169 11.26 -6.73 -8.83
CA HIS A 169 12.46 -7.57 -8.77
C HIS A 169 12.09 -9.05 -8.66
N LEU A 170 11.20 -9.42 -7.74
CA LEU A 170 10.76 -10.80 -7.58
C LEU A 170 10.03 -11.33 -8.82
N LEU A 171 9.21 -10.52 -9.50
CA LEU A 171 8.58 -10.88 -10.76
C LEU A 171 9.60 -11.16 -11.86
N SER A 172 10.69 -10.38 -11.91
CA SER A 172 11.77 -10.61 -12.89
C SER A 172 12.55 -11.91 -12.67
N LYS A 173 12.59 -12.40 -11.41
CA LYS A 173 13.26 -13.64 -10.99
C LYS A 173 12.36 -14.86 -11.01
N ALA A 174 11.03 -14.67 -11.09
CA ALA A 174 10.07 -15.77 -11.07
C ALA A 174 10.30 -16.72 -12.25
N SER A 175 10.73 -17.94 -11.96
CA SER A 175 11.11 -18.96 -12.93
C SER A 175 9.98 -19.96 -13.25
N THR A 176 8.92 -19.96 -12.44
CA THR A 176 7.76 -20.84 -12.63
C THR A 176 6.45 -20.06 -12.63
N PRO A 177 5.42 -20.54 -13.38
CA PRO A 177 4.09 -19.93 -13.34
C PRO A 177 3.53 -19.80 -11.92
N LYS A 178 3.77 -20.81 -11.06
CA LYS A 178 3.31 -20.78 -9.66
C LYS A 178 3.94 -19.63 -8.86
N GLN A 179 5.26 -19.45 -8.96
CA GLN A 179 5.96 -18.34 -8.31
C GLN A 179 5.42 -17.00 -8.79
N ARG A 180 5.27 -16.85 -10.12
CA ARG A 180 4.77 -15.64 -10.72
C ARG A 180 3.33 -15.32 -10.26
N ALA A 181 2.44 -16.31 -10.29
CA ALA A 181 1.07 -16.17 -9.82
C ALA A 181 0.97 -15.79 -8.33
N ALA A 182 1.87 -16.32 -7.48
CA ALA A 182 1.89 -15.97 -6.06
C ALA A 182 2.26 -14.49 -5.83
N ILE A 183 3.28 -13.99 -6.54
CA ILE A 183 3.69 -12.58 -6.43
C ILE A 183 2.61 -11.65 -6.98
N ILE A 184 2.00 -12.01 -8.12
CA ILE A 184 0.89 -11.26 -8.72
C ILE A 184 -0.31 -11.20 -7.77
N SER A 185 -0.71 -12.34 -7.19
CA SER A 185 -1.82 -12.40 -6.22
C SER A 185 -1.57 -11.49 -5.03
N ARG A 186 -0.33 -11.44 -4.52
CA ARG A 186 0.04 -10.53 -3.45
C ARG A 186 -0.11 -9.05 -3.85
N GLU A 187 0.39 -8.67 -5.03
CA GLU A 187 0.29 -7.28 -5.51
C GLU A 187 -1.17 -6.88 -5.74
N ILE A 188 -1.99 -7.78 -6.30
CA ILE A 188 -3.45 -7.59 -6.46
C ILE A 188 -4.10 -7.36 -5.09
N ASP A 189 -3.80 -8.20 -4.09
CA ASP A 189 -4.38 -8.08 -2.76
C ASP A 189 -3.92 -6.81 -2.03
N ALA A 190 -2.69 -6.35 -2.24
CA ALA A 190 -2.20 -5.07 -1.73
C ALA A 190 -2.98 -3.89 -2.33
N ILE A 191 -3.17 -3.84 -3.66
CA ILE A 191 -3.94 -2.78 -4.32
C ILE A 191 -5.41 -2.85 -3.91
N ARG A 192 -6.01 -4.04 -3.88
CA ARG A 192 -7.39 -4.26 -3.45
C ARG A 192 -7.62 -3.78 -2.02
N GLY A 193 -6.74 -4.17 -1.09
CA GLY A 193 -6.87 -3.85 0.34
C GLY A 193 -6.56 -2.38 0.65
N THR A 194 -5.58 -1.80 -0.03
CA THR A 194 -5.04 -0.48 0.30
C THR A 194 -5.64 0.65 -0.56
N ILE A 195 -5.97 0.40 -1.83
CA ILE A 195 -6.62 1.42 -2.68
C ILE A 195 -8.13 1.22 -2.70
N ILE A 196 -8.61 0.07 -3.17
CA ILE A 196 -10.03 -0.12 -3.45
C ILE A 196 -10.86 -0.14 -2.16
N ARG A 197 -10.47 -0.97 -1.19
CA ARG A 197 -11.20 -1.07 0.09
C ARG A 197 -11.09 0.20 0.92
N GLN A 198 -9.93 0.85 0.98
CA GLN A 198 -9.79 2.09 1.74
C GLN A 198 -10.58 3.24 1.10
N THR A 199 -10.72 3.24 -0.24
CA THR A 199 -11.59 4.21 -0.92
C THR A 199 -13.06 3.95 -0.61
N MET A 200 -13.51 2.70 -0.56
CA MET A 200 -14.86 2.35 -0.10
C MET A 200 -15.12 2.87 1.32
N PHE A 201 -14.16 2.71 2.22
CA PHE A 201 -14.26 3.24 3.58
C PHE A 201 -14.27 4.78 3.61
N ALA A 202 -13.44 5.42 2.80
CA ALA A 202 -13.46 6.87 2.65
C ALA A 202 -14.83 7.36 2.14
N GLU A 203 -15.39 6.70 1.15
CA GLU A 203 -16.72 7.05 0.65
C GLU A 203 -17.82 6.86 1.71
N PHE A 204 -17.74 5.81 2.51
CA PHE A 204 -18.62 5.63 3.66
C PHE A 204 -18.49 6.79 4.68
N GLU A 205 -17.26 7.23 4.99
CA GLU A 205 -17.05 8.41 5.84
C GLU A 205 -17.75 9.64 5.24
N ARG A 206 -17.57 9.92 3.95
CA ARG A 206 -18.20 11.05 3.27
C ARG A 206 -19.72 10.97 3.37
N MET A 207 -20.31 9.81 3.07
CA MET A 207 -21.77 9.62 3.10
C MET A 207 -22.35 9.77 4.51
N SER A 208 -21.68 9.21 5.51
CA SER A 208 -22.12 9.29 6.92
C SER A 208 -22.02 10.72 7.46
N HIS A 209 -20.95 11.45 7.17
CA HIS A 209 -20.80 12.86 7.53
C HIS A 209 -21.85 13.73 6.84
N ALA A 210 -22.06 13.55 5.52
CA ALA A 210 -23.05 14.30 4.77
C ALA A 210 -24.48 14.07 5.30
N SER A 211 -24.81 12.86 5.75
CA SER A 211 -26.11 12.57 6.38
C SER A 211 -26.32 13.42 7.64
N VAL A 212 -25.32 13.45 8.53
CA VAL A 212 -25.40 14.26 9.76
C VAL A 212 -25.44 15.77 9.47
N GLU A 213 -24.63 16.23 8.54
CA GLU A 213 -24.57 17.63 8.11
C GLU A 213 -25.90 18.11 7.49
N SER A 214 -26.63 17.21 6.81
CA SER A 214 -27.99 17.50 6.30
C SER A 214 -29.10 17.46 7.37
N GLY A 215 -28.77 17.13 8.61
CA GLY A 215 -29.70 17.00 9.74
C GLY A 215 -30.36 15.63 9.87
N GLU A 216 -29.94 14.63 9.07
CA GLU A 216 -30.44 13.27 9.21
C GLU A 216 -29.68 12.51 10.34
N PRO A 217 -30.38 11.85 11.25
CA PRO A 217 -29.73 11.08 12.31
C PRO A 217 -29.05 9.83 11.75
N LEU A 218 -27.83 9.56 12.20
CA LEU A 218 -27.07 8.37 11.83
C LEU A 218 -27.50 7.18 12.71
N THR A 219 -28.68 6.62 12.43
CA THR A 219 -29.18 5.43 13.14
C THR A 219 -28.47 4.15 12.65
N LEU A 220 -28.62 3.05 13.39
CA LEU A 220 -28.07 1.76 12.98
C LEU A 220 -28.57 1.33 11.60
N GLU A 221 -29.87 1.53 11.34
CA GLU A 221 -30.48 1.20 10.04
C GLU A 221 -29.88 2.05 8.92
N LYS A 222 -29.63 3.34 9.17
CA LYS A 222 -28.99 4.25 8.20
C LYS A 222 -27.56 3.79 7.93
N ILE A 223 -26.78 3.47 8.96
CA ILE A 223 -25.41 2.96 8.83
C ILE A 223 -25.39 1.69 7.98
N ARG A 224 -26.24 0.71 8.30
CA ARG A 224 -26.33 -0.54 7.54
C ARG A 224 -26.71 -0.29 6.09
N SER A 225 -27.69 0.59 5.83
CA SER A 225 -28.14 0.91 4.47
C SER A 225 -27.02 1.54 3.63
N LEU A 226 -26.32 2.55 4.16
CA LEU A 226 -25.22 3.21 3.47
C LEU A 226 -24.07 2.20 3.19
N TYR A 227 -23.77 1.36 4.15
CA TYR A 227 -22.69 0.40 3.98
C TYR A 227 -23.04 -0.72 3.00
N ARG A 228 -24.30 -1.21 3.02
CA ARG A 228 -24.81 -2.19 2.05
C ARG A 228 -24.76 -1.65 0.62
N GLU A 229 -25.12 -0.38 0.41
CA GLU A 229 -25.02 0.27 -0.90
C GLU A 229 -23.60 0.19 -1.44
N LEU A 230 -22.61 0.58 -0.64
CA LEU A 230 -21.19 0.52 -1.02
C LEU A 230 -20.69 -0.93 -1.22
N LEU A 231 -21.13 -1.88 -0.40
CA LEU A 231 -20.78 -3.29 -0.60
C LEU A 231 -21.28 -3.78 -1.98
N ASN A 232 -22.51 -3.48 -2.33
CA ASN A 232 -23.07 -3.86 -3.64
C ASN A 232 -22.32 -3.21 -4.80
N ASP A 233 -21.99 -1.93 -4.69
CA ASP A 233 -21.25 -1.20 -5.72
C ASP A 233 -19.83 -1.75 -5.90
N TYR A 234 -19.09 -1.88 -4.81
CA TYR A 234 -17.67 -2.24 -4.87
C TYR A 234 -17.41 -3.73 -5.13
N PHE A 235 -18.30 -4.62 -4.69
CA PHE A 235 -18.13 -6.05 -4.91
C PHE A 235 -18.88 -6.59 -6.14
N GLY A 236 -19.92 -5.89 -6.57
CA GLY A 236 -20.69 -6.24 -7.76
C GLY A 236 -21.73 -7.34 -7.54
N SER A 237 -22.59 -7.57 -8.55
CA SER A 237 -23.75 -8.44 -8.47
C SER A 237 -23.44 -9.94 -8.34
N GLY A 238 -22.22 -10.36 -8.67
CA GLY A 238 -21.74 -11.75 -8.52
C GLY A 238 -21.33 -12.11 -7.10
N PHE A 239 -21.27 -11.11 -6.20
CA PHE A 239 -20.82 -11.26 -4.84
C PHE A 239 -22.01 -11.44 -3.90
N ALA A 240 -21.91 -12.37 -2.94
CA ALA A 240 -22.89 -12.56 -1.90
C ALA A 240 -22.58 -11.65 -0.70
N VAL A 241 -23.40 -10.64 -0.49
CA VAL A 241 -23.25 -9.75 0.67
C VAL A 241 -24.04 -10.35 1.83
N ASP A 242 -23.30 -10.87 2.82
CA ASP A 242 -23.88 -11.39 4.06
C ASP A 242 -24.40 -10.23 4.93
N GLU A 243 -25.49 -10.47 5.66
CA GLU A 243 -26.14 -9.42 6.46
C GLU A 243 -25.20 -8.85 7.54
N GLU A 244 -24.37 -9.69 8.13
CA GLU A 244 -23.39 -9.33 9.14
C GLU A 244 -22.31 -8.37 8.61
N LEU A 245 -22.00 -8.44 7.32
CA LEU A 245 -21.00 -7.57 6.70
C LEU A 245 -21.42 -6.08 6.68
N GLU A 246 -22.72 -5.79 6.75
CA GLU A 246 -23.23 -4.42 6.87
C GLU A 246 -22.79 -3.72 8.16
N LEU A 247 -22.39 -4.49 9.17
CA LEU A 247 -21.89 -4.02 10.45
C LEU A 247 -20.38 -3.82 10.48
N GLU A 248 -19.67 -4.11 9.39
CA GLU A 248 -18.21 -4.03 9.33
C GLU A 248 -17.71 -2.64 9.71
N SER A 249 -18.39 -1.57 9.30
CA SER A 249 -18.01 -0.19 9.62
C SER A 249 -17.92 0.06 11.13
N LEU A 250 -18.69 -0.64 11.95
CA LEU A 250 -18.72 -0.44 13.40
C LEU A 250 -17.48 -1.00 14.13
N ARG A 251 -16.73 -1.90 13.47
CA ARG A 251 -15.50 -2.48 14.05
C ARG A 251 -14.21 -1.78 13.60
N ILE A 252 -14.30 -0.79 12.69
CA ILE A 252 -13.13 -0.13 12.12
C ILE A 252 -12.74 1.08 12.97
N PRO A 253 -11.64 1.01 13.77
CA PRO A 253 -11.28 2.08 14.70
C PRO A 253 -10.83 3.35 13.99
N HIS A 254 -10.43 3.26 12.70
CA HIS A 254 -10.00 4.42 11.91
C HIS A 254 -11.09 5.47 11.74
N PHE A 255 -12.37 5.09 11.75
CA PHE A 255 -13.49 6.04 11.65
C PHE A 255 -13.63 6.98 12.85
N TYR A 256 -12.97 6.67 13.98
CA TYR A 256 -12.84 7.62 15.09
C TYR A 256 -11.77 8.71 14.85
N ARG A 257 -11.07 8.63 13.71
CA ARG A 257 -10.13 9.64 13.21
C ARG A 257 -10.62 10.10 11.83
N ALA A 258 -11.52 11.08 11.82
CA ALA A 258 -12.21 11.53 10.61
C ALA A 258 -11.25 11.77 9.43
N PHE A 259 -11.62 11.25 8.28
CA PHE A 259 -10.89 11.40 7.01
C PHE A 259 -9.43 10.95 7.09
N TYR A 260 -9.19 9.81 7.72
CA TYR A 260 -7.85 9.24 7.84
C TYR A 260 -7.54 8.23 6.72
N VAL A 261 -8.49 7.33 6.40
CA VAL A 261 -8.23 6.12 5.60
C VAL A 261 -7.89 6.37 4.13
N TYR A 262 -8.35 7.47 3.52
CA TYR A 262 -8.03 7.79 2.14
C TYR A 262 -6.52 7.95 1.89
N LYS A 263 -5.75 8.28 2.93
CA LYS A 263 -4.29 8.47 2.85
C LYS A 263 -3.54 7.19 2.50
N TYR A 264 -4.08 6.04 2.86
CA TYR A 264 -3.54 4.76 2.43
C TYR A 264 -3.63 4.60 0.91
N ALA A 265 -4.81 4.90 0.34
CA ALA A 265 -5.04 4.79 -1.08
C ALA A 265 -4.20 5.80 -1.89
N THR A 266 -4.14 7.06 -1.45
CA THR A 266 -3.32 8.08 -2.11
C THR A 266 -1.83 7.78 -1.99
N GLY A 267 -1.38 7.28 -0.84
CA GLY A 267 0.02 6.90 -0.61
C GLY A 267 0.49 5.78 -1.54
N LEU A 268 -0.27 4.68 -1.60
CA LEU A 268 0.07 3.56 -2.51
C LEU A 268 -0.03 3.96 -3.99
N SER A 269 -1.03 4.77 -4.37
CA SER A 269 -1.16 5.25 -5.74
C SER A 269 0.03 6.12 -6.15
N ALA A 270 0.47 7.02 -5.26
CA ALA A 270 1.66 7.83 -5.50
C ALA A 270 2.93 6.98 -5.62
N SER A 271 3.10 5.97 -4.76
CA SER A 271 4.28 5.11 -4.80
C SER A 271 4.34 4.24 -6.07
N ILE A 272 3.21 3.71 -6.54
CA ILE A 272 3.15 2.97 -7.81
C ILE A 272 3.55 3.88 -8.99
N ALA A 273 3.03 5.11 -9.03
CA ALA A 273 3.37 6.08 -10.06
C ALA A 273 4.85 6.48 -10.01
N LEU A 274 5.39 6.74 -8.81
CA LEU A 274 6.82 7.09 -8.62
C LEU A 274 7.73 5.91 -8.97
N ALA A 275 7.38 4.67 -8.55
CA ALA A 275 8.17 3.50 -8.88
C ALA A 275 8.24 3.29 -10.41
N LYS A 276 7.14 3.50 -11.13
CA LYS A 276 7.14 3.49 -12.59
C LYS A 276 8.08 4.56 -13.16
N LYS A 277 7.96 5.82 -12.69
CA LYS A 277 8.81 6.92 -13.16
C LYS A 277 10.30 6.64 -12.94
N VAL A 278 10.68 6.21 -11.75
CA VAL A 278 12.09 5.93 -11.41
C VAL A 278 12.65 4.74 -12.21
N THR A 279 11.84 3.70 -12.46
CA THR A 279 12.32 2.50 -13.16
C THR A 279 12.31 2.61 -14.68
N GLU A 280 11.43 3.44 -15.24
CA GLU A 280 11.25 3.61 -16.68
C GLU A 280 11.83 4.93 -17.23
N GLY A 281 12.09 5.89 -16.31
CA GLY A 281 12.68 7.20 -16.61
C GLY A 281 14.21 7.19 -16.54
N GLY A 282 14.78 8.35 -16.20
CA GLY A 282 16.21 8.57 -16.18
C GLY A 282 16.73 9.14 -14.86
N PRO A 283 17.92 9.72 -14.87
CA PRO A 283 18.53 10.31 -13.67
C PRO A 283 17.75 11.48 -13.07
N GLU A 284 16.92 12.15 -13.86
CA GLU A 284 16.09 13.28 -13.39
C GLU A 284 14.97 12.78 -12.49
N GLU A 285 14.27 11.71 -12.87
CA GLU A 285 13.20 11.10 -12.09
C GLU A 285 13.72 10.50 -10.77
N LEU A 286 14.88 9.86 -10.82
CA LEU A 286 15.56 9.38 -9.62
C LEU A 286 15.93 10.54 -8.69
N THR A 287 16.52 11.61 -9.23
CA THR A 287 16.88 12.79 -8.45
C THR A 287 15.65 13.43 -7.81
N ALA A 288 14.55 13.55 -8.55
CA ALA A 288 13.29 14.10 -8.05
C ALA A 288 12.73 13.25 -6.89
N TYR A 289 12.76 11.93 -7.00
CA TYR A 289 12.34 11.03 -5.92
C TYR A 289 13.24 11.13 -4.68
N LEU A 290 14.57 11.16 -4.85
CA LEU A 290 15.49 11.32 -3.72
C LEU A 290 15.34 12.68 -3.03
N ASN A 291 15.07 13.74 -3.79
CA ASN A 291 14.75 15.06 -3.25
C ASN A 291 13.43 15.05 -2.46
N PHE A 292 12.42 14.28 -2.91
CA PHE A 292 11.20 14.06 -2.16
C PHE A 292 11.49 13.41 -0.79
N LEU A 293 12.31 12.37 -0.74
CA LEU A 293 12.71 11.72 0.52
C LEU A 293 13.49 12.67 1.45
N GLY A 294 14.31 13.56 0.87
CA GLY A 294 15.03 14.59 1.62
C GLY A 294 14.19 15.82 1.97
N GLY A 295 12.92 15.86 1.55
CA GLY A 295 12.11 17.09 1.62
C GLY A 295 11.58 17.45 3.01
N GLY A 296 11.39 16.48 3.90
CA GLY A 296 10.81 16.68 5.23
C GLY A 296 9.46 17.41 5.17
N CYS A 297 9.33 18.52 5.90
CA CYS A 297 8.21 19.46 5.80
C CYS A 297 8.61 20.83 5.26
N SER A 298 9.63 20.89 4.41
CA SER A 298 10.09 22.14 3.77
C SER A 298 9.05 22.75 2.82
N LYS A 299 8.14 21.93 2.30
CA LYS A 299 6.99 22.30 1.45
C LYS A 299 5.73 21.58 1.92
N TRP A 300 4.58 21.97 1.36
CA TRP A 300 3.37 21.21 1.55
C TRP A 300 3.50 19.80 0.93
N PRO A 301 2.85 18.77 1.51
CA PRO A 301 2.98 17.39 1.03
C PRO A 301 2.68 17.19 -0.46
N LEU A 302 1.64 17.86 -0.97
CA LEU A 302 1.28 17.78 -2.39
C LEU A 302 2.33 18.44 -3.29
N ASP A 303 2.97 19.53 -2.82
CA ASP A 303 4.01 20.20 -3.60
C ASP A 303 5.28 19.34 -3.65
N LEU A 304 5.63 18.64 -2.56
CA LEU A 304 6.73 17.67 -2.57
C LEU A 304 6.47 16.52 -3.57
N LEU A 305 5.23 16.02 -3.63
CA LEU A 305 4.85 14.99 -4.60
C LEU A 305 4.85 15.50 -6.04
N ARG A 306 4.37 16.75 -6.28
CA ARG A 306 4.43 17.40 -7.61
C ARG A 306 5.85 17.59 -8.09
N ASP A 307 6.75 18.03 -7.21
CA ASP A 307 8.18 18.14 -7.53
C ASP A 307 8.80 16.77 -7.92
N ALA A 308 8.29 15.68 -7.34
CA ALA A 308 8.66 14.32 -7.72
C ALA A 308 7.88 13.81 -8.95
N GLY A 309 7.01 14.62 -9.54
CA GLY A 309 6.26 14.32 -10.76
C GLY A 309 4.94 13.58 -10.55
N VAL A 310 4.34 13.65 -9.35
CA VAL A 310 3.04 13.05 -9.04
C VAL A 310 2.08 14.11 -8.50
N ASP A 311 0.97 14.35 -9.19
CA ASP A 311 -0.08 15.26 -8.75
C ASP A 311 -1.37 14.51 -8.39
N LEU A 312 -1.63 14.38 -7.08
CA LEU A 312 -2.82 13.70 -6.55
C LEU A 312 -4.13 14.51 -6.70
N GLU A 313 -4.07 15.75 -7.17
CA GLU A 313 -5.27 16.51 -7.55
C GLU A 313 -5.78 16.13 -8.95
N THR A 314 -5.03 15.29 -9.68
CA THR A 314 -5.44 14.69 -10.95
C THR A 314 -5.81 13.23 -10.77
N PRO A 315 -6.61 12.62 -11.67
CA PRO A 315 -6.93 11.19 -11.60
C PRO A 315 -5.76 10.28 -11.99
N GLU A 316 -4.68 10.82 -12.58
CA GLU A 316 -3.60 10.05 -13.20
C GLU A 316 -2.92 9.06 -12.24
N PRO A 317 -2.46 9.43 -11.02
CA PRO A 317 -1.75 8.48 -10.17
C PRO A 317 -2.61 7.29 -9.74
N VAL A 318 -3.88 7.56 -9.43
CA VAL A 318 -4.85 6.51 -9.06
C VAL A 318 -5.18 5.66 -10.29
N GLY A 319 -5.39 6.28 -11.45
CA GLY A 319 -5.63 5.59 -12.71
C GLY A 319 -4.48 4.66 -13.12
N LEU A 320 -3.22 5.08 -12.93
CA LEU A 320 -2.05 4.24 -13.15
C LEU A 320 -2.03 3.00 -12.24
N ALA A 321 -2.35 3.18 -10.96
CA ALA A 321 -2.40 2.07 -10.00
C ALA A 321 -3.52 1.07 -10.35
N LEU A 322 -4.68 1.56 -10.79
CA LEU A 322 -5.81 0.72 -11.17
C LEU A 322 -5.63 0.06 -12.55
N ALA A 323 -4.93 0.73 -13.48
CA ALA A 323 -4.49 0.10 -14.72
C ALA A 323 -3.53 -1.07 -14.43
N ARG A 324 -2.56 -0.86 -13.52
CA ARG A 324 -1.68 -1.95 -13.05
C ARG A 324 -2.47 -3.09 -12.43
N PHE A 325 -3.47 -2.81 -11.62
CA PHE A 325 -4.38 -3.84 -11.09
C PHE A 325 -5.04 -4.65 -12.21
N GLY A 326 -5.51 -3.98 -13.27
CA GLY A 326 -6.09 -4.65 -14.44
C GLY A 326 -5.10 -5.57 -15.16
N GLU A 327 -3.87 -5.10 -15.42
CA GLU A 327 -2.80 -5.92 -16.01
C GLU A 327 -2.50 -7.17 -15.18
N LEU A 328 -2.45 -7.02 -13.87
CA LEU A 328 -2.20 -8.14 -12.94
C LEU A 328 -3.35 -9.16 -12.96
N VAL A 329 -4.60 -8.69 -13.02
CA VAL A 329 -5.78 -9.56 -13.12
C VAL A 329 -5.76 -10.33 -14.45
N ASP A 330 -5.43 -9.67 -15.57
CA ASP A 330 -5.29 -10.31 -16.89
C ASP A 330 -4.21 -11.41 -16.86
N GLU A 331 -3.07 -11.09 -16.27
CA GLU A 331 -1.96 -12.05 -16.16
C GLU A 331 -2.30 -13.22 -15.24
N LEU A 332 -2.93 -12.95 -14.09
CA LEU A 332 -3.35 -13.99 -13.15
C LEU A 332 -4.38 -14.94 -13.79
N GLU A 333 -5.33 -14.40 -14.55
CA GLU A 333 -6.32 -15.19 -15.29
C GLU A 333 -5.63 -16.10 -16.32
N ASN A 334 -4.62 -15.60 -17.02
CA ASN A 334 -3.84 -16.42 -17.98
C ASN A 334 -3.01 -17.53 -17.29
N LEU A 335 -2.59 -17.33 -16.05
CA LEU A 335 -1.76 -18.29 -15.30
C LEU A 335 -2.59 -19.37 -14.60
N LEU A 336 -3.83 -19.08 -14.19
CA LEU A 336 -4.66 -19.93 -13.34
C LEU A 336 -5.98 -20.32 -13.98
N GLY A 337 -6.38 -19.67 -15.10
CA GLY A 337 -7.68 -19.85 -15.80
C GLY A 337 -7.74 -21.02 -16.75
#